data_b82ed2ddf2ac3c7f9db0b787e85e5c23
#
_entry.id   b82ed2ddf2ac3c7f9db0b787e85e5c23
#
_cell.length_a   1.000
_cell.length_b   1.000
_cell.length_c   1.000
_cell.angle_alpha   90.00
_cell.angle_beta   90.00
_cell.angle_gamma   90.00
#
_symmetry.space_group_name_H-M   'P 1'
#
loop_
_entity.id
_entity.type
_entity.pdbx_description
1 polymer ?
#
loop_
_entity_poly.entity_id
_entity_poly.type
_entity_poly.pdbx_seq_one_letter_code
_entity_poly.pdbx_strand_id
1 'polypeptide(L)'
;MRFRMFQRVSHRSSRTSLLRTRVAVVAASVGASAVLGAGVASAASSSHSWVDPVQKYKLSASFAQAGGMWQSTHSGQDFAVPSGTKVVAAHGGTVVKAGPGGAGDGAAYGNAIVIKHGNKTYSQYAHLSRIKVKVGQVVKTGQRIALSGNTGNSSGPHLHFEIRRTANYGSAIDPVAFLRAKGVRV
;
A
#
# COMPACT_ATOMS: atom_id res chain seq x y z
N MET A 1 -45.38 12.01 -47.99
CA MET A 1 -46.16 10.87 -48.49
C MET A 1 -45.54 9.57 -47.98
N ARG A 2 -46.31 8.80 -47.20
CA ARG A 2 -46.23 7.33 -46.92
C ARG A 2 -44.90 6.83 -46.28
N PHE A 3 -44.82 5.86 -45.32
CA PHE A 3 -45.84 5.07 -44.57
C PHE A 3 -45.19 4.61 -43.25
N ARG A 4 -46.01 4.51 -42.19
CA ARG A 4 -45.66 3.88 -40.90
C ARG A 4 -45.62 2.34 -41.07
N MET A 5 -44.70 1.71 -40.36
CA MET A 5 -44.89 0.30 -39.99
C MET A 5 -44.53 0.10 -38.52
N PHE A 6 -45.55 -0.18 -37.72
CA PHE A 6 -45.48 -0.68 -36.35
C PHE A 6 -45.22 -2.18 -36.39
N GLN A 7 -44.23 -2.68 -35.67
CA GLN A 7 -44.20 -4.10 -35.32
C GLN A 7 -44.37 -4.27 -33.82
N ARG A 8 -45.40 -5.02 -33.47
CA ARG A 8 -45.77 -5.48 -32.11
C ARG A 8 -44.75 -6.57 -31.70
N VAL A 9 -44.18 -6.46 -30.50
CA VAL A 9 -43.44 -7.53 -29.82
C VAL A 9 -44.37 -8.16 -28.77
N SER A 10 -44.61 -9.45 -28.94
CA SER A 10 -45.40 -10.28 -28.05
C SER A 10 -44.68 -10.60 -26.75
N HIS A 11 -45.32 -10.37 -25.63
CA HIS A 11 -44.90 -10.89 -24.34
C HIS A 11 -45.19 -12.40 -24.26
N ARG A 12 -44.12 -13.19 -24.04
CA ARG A 12 -44.21 -14.58 -23.60
C ARG A 12 -43.84 -14.67 -22.13
N SER A 13 -44.86 -14.88 -21.30
CA SER A 13 -44.76 -15.21 -19.89
C SER A 13 -44.27 -16.66 -19.72
N SER A 14 -43.16 -16.87 -19.04
CA SER A 14 -42.72 -18.20 -18.63
C SER A 14 -42.85 -18.33 -17.11
N ARG A 15 -43.68 -19.27 -16.72
CA ARG A 15 -43.99 -19.62 -15.32
C ARG A 15 -42.78 -20.35 -14.70
N THR A 16 -42.33 -19.86 -13.59
CA THR A 16 -41.31 -20.49 -12.75
C THR A 16 -41.92 -21.61 -11.88
N SER A 17 -41.39 -22.80 -12.05
CA SER A 17 -41.69 -23.98 -11.21
C SER A 17 -40.82 -23.95 -9.97
N LEU A 18 -41.41 -23.96 -8.79
CA LEU A 18 -40.74 -24.07 -7.51
C LEU A 18 -40.52 -25.55 -7.17
N LEU A 19 -39.29 -26.03 -7.27
CA LEU A 19 -38.89 -27.29 -6.65
C LEU A 19 -38.42 -27.06 -5.22
N ARG A 20 -39.18 -27.59 -4.28
CA ARG A 20 -38.81 -27.69 -2.84
C ARG A 20 -37.92 -28.90 -2.64
N THR A 21 -36.66 -28.70 -2.36
CA THR A 21 -35.75 -29.78 -1.91
C THR A 21 -35.77 -29.84 -0.39
N ARG A 22 -36.17 -30.99 0.15
CA ARG A 22 -36.16 -31.31 1.59
C ARG A 22 -34.75 -31.67 2.00
N VAL A 23 -34.23 -30.96 3.00
CA VAL A 23 -32.95 -31.32 3.66
C VAL A 23 -33.24 -32.34 4.72
N ALA A 24 -32.63 -33.51 4.59
CA ALA A 24 -32.63 -34.55 5.64
C ALA A 24 -31.46 -34.26 6.60
N VAL A 25 -31.80 -34.08 7.86
CA VAL A 25 -30.82 -33.99 8.95
C VAL A 25 -30.46 -35.43 9.38
N VAL A 26 -29.20 -35.79 9.19
CA VAL A 26 -28.64 -37.04 9.81
C VAL A 26 -27.78 -36.58 10.98
N ALA A 27 -28.24 -36.88 12.17
CA ALA A 27 -27.45 -36.81 13.40
C ALA A 27 -26.69 -38.13 13.55
N ALA A 28 -25.34 -38.05 13.63
CA ALA A 28 -24.51 -39.17 14.06
C ALA A 28 -23.51 -38.67 15.11
N SER A 29 -23.50 -39.42 16.19
CA SER A 29 -22.89 -39.16 17.48
C SER A 29 -21.39 -39.55 17.56
N VAL A 30 -20.68 -38.80 18.40
CA VAL A 30 -19.62 -39.21 19.34
C VAL A 30 -18.38 -39.91 18.79
N GLY A 31 -17.25 -39.19 18.90
CA GLY A 31 -15.90 -39.74 18.88
C GLY A 31 -14.94 -38.71 19.47
N ALA A 32 -14.76 -38.74 20.82
CA ALA A 32 -13.74 -37.93 21.47
C ALA A 32 -12.35 -38.53 21.18
N SER A 33 -11.56 -37.84 20.38
CA SER A 33 -10.11 -38.08 20.27
C SER A 33 -9.40 -36.77 20.61
N ALA A 34 -8.86 -36.71 21.84
CA ALA A 34 -7.97 -35.62 22.26
C ALA A 34 -6.64 -35.78 21.52
N VAL A 35 -6.45 -35.04 20.47
CA VAL A 35 -5.14 -34.81 19.87
C VAL A 35 -4.55 -33.57 20.53
N LEU A 36 -3.55 -33.75 21.38
CA LEU A 36 -2.66 -32.66 21.83
C LEU A 36 -1.84 -32.21 20.65
N GLY A 37 -2.44 -31.40 19.80
CA GLY A 37 -1.75 -30.67 18.74
C GLY A 37 -1.07 -29.45 19.35
N ALA A 38 0.28 -29.45 19.37
CA ALA A 38 1.06 -28.25 19.63
C ALA A 38 0.57 -27.15 18.66
N GLY A 39 -0.17 -26.22 19.21
CA GLY A 39 -0.66 -25.06 18.44
C GLY A 39 0.53 -24.26 17.93
N VAL A 40 0.86 -24.40 16.67
CA VAL A 40 1.63 -23.39 15.95
C VAL A 40 0.76 -22.12 15.98
N ALA A 41 1.11 -21.21 16.88
CA ALA A 41 0.56 -19.86 16.87
C ALA A 41 0.97 -19.24 15.53
N SER A 42 0.14 -19.46 14.52
CA SER A 42 0.20 -18.67 13.30
C SER A 42 -0.08 -17.24 13.72
N ALA A 43 0.99 -16.44 13.85
CA ALA A 43 0.85 -15.01 14.01
C ALA A 43 0.09 -14.51 12.78
N ALA A 44 -1.21 -14.38 12.90
CA ALA A 44 -2.04 -13.68 11.96
C ALA A 44 -1.51 -12.25 11.93
N SER A 45 -0.63 -11.97 10.97
CA SER A 45 -0.19 -10.62 10.66
C SER A 45 -1.45 -9.81 10.40
N SER A 46 -1.84 -8.99 11.37
CA SER A 46 -3.03 -8.15 11.23
C SER A 46 -2.82 -7.30 9.98
N SER A 47 -3.67 -7.49 8.98
CA SER A 47 -3.60 -6.81 7.68
C SER A 47 -3.74 -5.29 7.78
N HIS A 48 -3.83 -4.76 9.00
CA HIS A 48 -4.02 -3.34 9.34
C HIS A 48 -2.85 -2.70 10.09
N SER A 49 -1.78 -3.45 10.38
CA SER A 49 -0.60 -2.89 11.07
C SER A 49 0.31 -2.15 10.09
N TRP A 50 0.92 -1.04 10.56
CA TRP A 50 2.02 -0.39 9.86
C TRP A 50 3.32 -1.16 10.12
N VAL A 51 4.27 -1.06 9.18
CA VAL A 51 5.60 -1.67 9.29
C VAL A 51 6.67 -0.71 8.79
N ASP A 52 7.93 -0.96 9.16
CA ASP A 52 9.06 -0.23 8.59
C ASP A 52 9.12 -0.42 7.07
N PRO A 53 9.37 0.67 6.31
CA PRO A 53 9.47 0.61 4.85
C PRO A 53 10.71 -0.15 4.35
N VAL A 54 11.76 -0.24 5.16
CA VAL A 54 13.01 -0.98 4.95
C VAL A 54 13.44 -1.64 6.25
N GLN A 55 14.37 -2.61 6.17
CA GLN A 55 14.95 -3.27 7.33
C GLN A 55 16.45 -3.02 7.42
N LYS A 56 17.05 -3.14 8.62
CA LYS A 56 18.49 -3.00 8.87
C LYS A 56 19.05 -1.67 8.37
N TYR A 57 18.44 -0.59 8.80
CA TYR A 57 18.79 0.78 8.44
C TYR A 57 19.44 1.53 9.60
N LYS A 58 19.98 2.72 9.28
CA LYS A 58 20.25 3.81 10.22
C LYS A 58 19.40 4.99 9.82
N LEU A 59 18.82 5.70 10.79
CA LEU A 59 18.16 6.98 10.51
C LEU A 59 19.24 8.01 10.20
N SER A 60 19.06 8.80 9.15
CA SER A 60 19.98 9.88 8.76
C SER A 60 19.27 11.24 8.79
N ALA A 61 18.97 11.89 7.65
CA ALA A 61 18.30 13.18 7.70
C ALA A 61 16.87 13.07 8.25
N SER A 62 16.58 13.89 9.26
CA SER A 62 15.30 13.87 9.96
C SER A 62 14.26 14.75 9.27
N PHE A 63 12.97 14.49 9.53
CA PHE A 63 11.88 15.37 9.13
C PHE A 63 12.08 16.80 9.70
N ALA A 64 11.78 17.81 8.88
CA ALA A 64 11.95 19.24 9.20
C ALA A 64 13.41 19.68 9.46
N GLN A 65 14.42 18.84 9.19
CA GLN A 65 15.81 19.24 9.29
C GLN A 65 16.11 20.37 8.31
N ALA A 66 16.76 21.44 8.78
CA ALA A 66 17.25 22.52 7.95
C ALA A 66 18.59 22.14 7.26
N GLY A 67 18.85 22.70 6.08
CA GLY A 67 20.10 22.50 5.34
C GLY A 67 20.02 22.93 3.89
N GLY A 68 21.16 23.18 3.27
CA GLY A 68 21.26 23.68 1.88
C GLY A 68 20.88 22.67 0.80
N MET A 69 20.59 21.43 1.15
CA MET A 69 20.12 20.42 0.21
C MET A 69 18.64 20.53 -0.12
N TRP A 70 17.87 21.26 0.66
CA TRP A 70 16.42 21.40 0.53
C TRP A 70 16.03 22.84 0.28
N GLN A 71 14.96 23.06 -0.49
CA GLN A 71 14.44 24.43 -0.76
C GLN A 71 13.91 25.12 0.51
N SER A 72 13.51 24.35 1.51
CA SER A 72 13.00 24.82 2.79
C SER A 72 13.58 23.94 3.90
N THR A 73 12.91 22.85 4.23
CA THR A 73 13.35 21.83 5.17
C THR A 73 13.15 20.45 4.58
N HIS A 74 13.78 19.45 5.20
CA HIS A 74 13.64 18.06 4.79
C HIS A 74 12.19 17.59 4.96
N SER A 75 11.57 17.09 3.87
CA SER A 75 10.13 16.77 3.81
C SER A 75 9.80 15.38 4.37
N GLY A 76 10.77 14.57 4.73
CA GLY A 76 10.57 13.20 5.20
C GLY A 76 11.58 12.73 6.23
N GLN A 77 11.70 11.43 6.34
CA GLN A 77 12.76 10.76 7.08
C GLN A 77 13.60 9.93 6.12
N ASP A 78 14.91 10.06 6.22
CA ASP A 78 15.83 9.24 5.44
C ASP A 78 16.27 8.00 6.23
N PHE A 79 16.18 6.85 5.56
CA PHE A 79 16.63 5.55 6.03
C PHE A 79 17.89 5.17 5.24
N ALA A 80 19.07 5.34 5.83
CA ALA A 80 20.33 4.98 5.21
C ALA A 80 20.43 3.47 5.05
N VAL A 81 20.42 3.01 3.81
CA VAL A 81 20.51 1.60 3.39
C VAL A 81 21.27 1.51 2.06
N PRO A 82 21.97 0.39 1.77
CA PRO A 82 22.59 0.16 0.48
C PRO A 82 21.59 0.27 -0.68
N SER A 83 22.05 0.73 -1.84
CA SER A 83 21.25 0.68 -3.07
C SER A 83 20.87 -0.76 -3.39
N GLY A 84 19.60 -0.98 -3.84
CA GLY A 84 19.08 -2.32 -4.08
C GLY A 84 18.43 -2.99 -2.87
N THR A 85 18.39 -2.33 -1.70
CA THR A 85 17.67 -2.85 -0.52
C THR A 85 16.16 -2.95 -0.82
N LYS A 86 15.54 -4.03 -0.36
CA LYS A 86 14.10 -4.27 -0.50
C LYS A 86 13.31 -3.16 0.22
N VAL A 87 12.48 -2.45 -0.54
CA VAL A 87 11.49 -1.48 -0.01
C VAL A 87 10.11 -2.13 -0.03
N VAL A 88 9.39 -2.01 1.07
CA VAL A 88 8.04 -2.56 1.22
C VAL A 88 7.01 -1.45 1.47
N ALA A 89 5.75 -1.72 1.12
CA ALA A 89 4.64 -0.86 1.49
C ALA A 89 4.50 -0.85 3.03
N ALA A 90 4.68 0.30 3.64
CA ALA A 90 4.59 0.46 5.10
C ALA A 90 3.17 0.15 5.63
N HIS A 91 2.17 0.27 4.77
CA HIS A 91 0.78 -0.16 5.01
C HIS A 91 0.11 -0.51 3.68
N GLY A 92 -0.92 -1.34 3.72
CA GLY A 92 -1.74 -1.69 2.56
C GLY A 92 -2.46 -0.47 1.99
N GLY A 93 -2.67 -0.44 0.67
CA GLY A 93 -3.32 0.67 -0.01
C GLY A 93 -3.29 0.55 -1.53
N THR A 94 -3.59 1.65 -2.20
CA THR A 94 -3.57 1.75 -3.67
C THR A 94 -2.45 2.68 -4.11
N VAL A 95 -1.62 2.25 -5.06
CA VAL A 95 -0.59 3.08 -5.67
C VAL A 95 -1.26 4.18 -6.49
N VAL A 96 -1.05 5.43 -6.13
CA VAL A 96 -1.65 6.60 -6.81
C VAL A 96 -0.66 7.36 -7.69
N LYS A 97 0.66 7.21 -7.41
CA LYS A 97 1.74 7.73 -8.24
C LYS A 97 2.89 6.71 -8.28
N ALA A 98 3.57 6.56 -9.42
CA ALA A 98 4.77 5.74 -9.58
C ALA A 98 5.51 6.16 -10.84
N GLY A 99 6.80 6.48 -10.74
CA GLY A 99 7.61 6.86 -11.89
C GLY A 99 8.83 7.73 -11.56
N PRO A 100 9.55 8.18 -12.58
CA PRO A 100 10.63 9.15 -12.46
C PRO A 100 10.12 10.55 -12.12
N GLY A 101 11.04 11.49 -11.85
CA GLY A 101 10.71 12.89 -11.54
C GLY A 101 9.84 13.03 -10.31
N GLY A 102 10.06 12.19 -9.28
CA GLY A 102 9.23 12.17 -8.08
C GLY A 102 7.79 11.72 -8.34
N ALA A 103 7.53 11.06 -9.47
CA ALA A 103 6.19 10.74 -9.93
C ALA A 103 5.26 11.98 -10.02
N GLY A 104 5.84 13.13 -10.43
CA GLY A 104 5.16 14.42 -10.57
C GLY A 104 5.32 15.37 -9.38
N ASP A 105 6.05 14.98 -8.33
CA ASP A 105 6.33 15.87 -7.17
C ASP A 105 7.66 16.63 -7.30
N GLY A 106 8.42 16.40 -8.37
CA GLY A 106 9.67 17.08 -8.69
C GLY A 106 10.87 16.14 -8.87
N ALA A 107 11.79 16.54 -9.73
CA ALA A 107 12.96 15.72 -10.11
C ALA A 107 13.87 15.38 -8.92
N ALA A 108 13.86 16.20 -7.87
CA ALA A 108 14.65 15.98 -6.66
C ALA A 108 14.38 14.61 -6.01
N TYR A 109 13.16 14.11 -6.07
CA TYR A 109 12.80 12.79 -5.51
C TYR A 109 13.29 11.58 -6.35
N GLY A 110 13.77 11.81 -7.58
CA GLY A 110 14.19 10.75 -8.49
C GLY A 110 13.03 9.80 -8.85
N ASN A 111 13.25 8.50 -8.81
CA ASN A 111 12.15 7.53 -8.95
C ASN A 111 11.37 7.42 -7.65
N ALA A 112 10.06 7.57 -7.71
CA ALA A 112 9.22 7.58 -6.51
C ALA A 112 7.90 6.81 -6.68
N ILE A 113 7.32 6.44 -5.55
CA ILE A 113 5.99 5.83 -5.44
C ILE A 113 5.20 6.60 -4.38
N VAL A 114 3.91 6.84 -4.63
CA VAL A 114 2.96 7.32 -3.60
C VAL A 114 1.84 6.30 -3.48
N ILE A 115 1.57 5.86 -2.25
CA ILE A 115 0.48 4.93 -1.91
C ILE A 115 -0.57 5.68 -1.10
N LYS A 116 -1.83 5.58 -1.53
CA LYS A 116 -3.00 6.04 -0.78
C LYS A 116 -3.45 4.95 0.18
N HIS A 117 -3.52 5.27 1.45
CA HIS A 117 -4.10 4.45 2.50
C HIS A 117 -5.51 4.96 2.87
N GLY A 118 -6.16 4.34 3.82
CA GLY A 118 -7.40 4.88 4.40
C GLY A 118 -7.18 6.23 5.13
N ASN A 119 -8.28 6.91 5.49
CA ASN A 119 -8.30 8.10 6.38
C ASN A 119 -7.39 9.25 5.89
N LYS A 120 -7.38 9.56 4.60
CA LYS A 120 -6.58 10.65 4.02
C LYS A 120 -5.08 10.56 4.37
N THR A 121 -4.54 9.35 4.48
CA THR A 121 -3.14 9.10 4.75
C THR A 121 -2.47 8.56 3.49
N TYR A 122 -1.28 9.05 3.19
CA TYR A 122 -0.46 8.63 2.06
C TYR A 122 0.96 8.37 2.53
N SER A 123 1.66 7.46 1.87
CA SER A 123 3.11 7.30 2.03
C SER A 123 3.82 7.53 0.71
N GLN A 124 4.97 8.21 0.75
CA GLN A 124 5.86 8.35 -0.39
C GLN A 124 7.17 7.61 -0.12
N TYR A 125 7.73 7.02 -1.17
CA TYR A 125 9.00 6.32 -1.21
C TYR A 125 9.81 6.90 -2.37
N ALA A 126 10.99 7.46 -2.11
CA ALA A 126 11.78 8.16 -3.12
C ALA A 126 13.23 7.67 -3.21
N HIS A 127 13.99 8.25 -4.16
CA HIS A 127 15.37 7.89 -4.55
C HIS A 127 15.54 6.43 -4.98
N LEU A 128 14.47 5.80 -5.48
CA LEU A 128 14.42 4.38 -5.80
C LEU A 128 15.30 4.03 -7.01
N SER A 129 16.00 2.89 -6.94
CA SER A 129 16.71 2.34 -8.11
C SER A 129 15.75 1.59 -9.04
N ARG A 130 14.71 0.96 -8.50
CA ARG A 130 13.74 0.19 -9.28
C ARG A 130 12.35 0.20 -8.65
N ILE A 131 11.34 0.54 -9.45
CA ILE A 131 9.93 0.44 -9.11
C ILE A 131 9.41 -0.95 -9.54
N LYS A 132 8.60 -1.59 -8.71
CA LYS A 132 8.04 -2.95 -8.94
C LYS A 132 6.51 -2.98 -8.93
N VAL A 133 5.87 -1.83 -8.90
CA VAL A 133 4.42 -1.65 -8.90
C VAL A 133 4.01 -0.60 -9.92
N LYS A 134 2.74 -0.55 -10.26
CA LYS A 134 2.16 0.43 -11.21
C LYS A 134 1.01 1.20 -10.56
N VAL A 135 0.69 2.38 -11.10
CA VAL A 135 -0.47 3.18 -10.68
C VAL A 135 -1.75 2.35 -10.80
N GLY A 136 -2.63 2.46 -9.82
CA GLY A 136 -3.86 1.69 -9.69
C GLY A 136 -3.68 0.34 -8.99
N GLN A 137 -2.45 -0.15 -8.79
CA GLN A 137 -2.21 -1.43 -8.12
C GLN A 137 -2.54 -1.35 -6.64
N VAL A 138 -3.33 -2.32 -6.14
CA VAL A 138 -3.54 -2.53 -4.70
C VAL A 138 -2.37 -3.34 -4.14
N VAL A 139 -1.81 -2.89 -3.03
CA VAL A 139 -0.70 -3.53 -2.33
C VAL A 139 -1.07 -3.85 -0.88
N LYS A 140 -0.48 -4.91 -0.34
CA LYS A 140 -0.64 -5.31 1.07
C LYS A 140 0.48 -4.71 1.91
N THR A 141 0.26 -4.53 3.21
CA THR A 141 1.32 -4.20 4.18
C THR A 141 2.48 -5.19 4.05
N GLY A 142 3.72 -4.71 4.02
CA GLY A 142 4.92 -5.53 3.87
C GLY A 142 5.17 -6.08 2.46
N GLN A 143 4.30 -5.79 1.50
CA GLN A 143 4.53 -6.20 0.10
C GLN A 143 5.72 -5.43 -0.47
N ARG A 144 6.66 -6.13 -1.14
CA ARG A 144 7.76 -5.48 -1.85
C ARG A 144 7.22 -4.64 -3.01
N ILE A 145 7.54 -3.34 -2.99
CA ILE A 145 7.10 -2.36 -4.00
C ILE A 145 8.25 -1.78 -4.82
N ALA A 146 9.48 -1.81 -4.28
CA ALA A 146 10.64 -1.21 -4.94
C ALA A 146 11.96 -1.78 -4.44
N LEU A 147 13.05 -1.24 -4.96
CA LEU A 147 14.40 -1.30 -4.41
C LEU A 147 14.89 0.12 -4.14
N SER A 148 15.57 0.33 -3.00
CA SER A 148 16.23 1.59 -2.65
C SER A 148 17.31 1.94 -3.67
N GLY A 149 17.72 3.20 -3.71
CA GLY A 149 18.71 3.66 -4.67
C GLY A 149 19.38 4.95 -4.24
N ASN A 150 19.73 5.75 -5.26
CA ASN A 150 20.40 7.03 -5.13
C ASN A 150 20.01 7.96 -6.30
N THR A 151 18.75 7.88 -6.77
CA THR A 151 18.24 8.69 -7.89
C THR A 151 17.72 10.04 -7.41
N GLY A 152 17.75 11.05 -8.27
CA GLY A 152 17.34 12.42 -7.94
C GLY A 152 18.40 13.18 -7.15
N ASN A 153 17.97 14.13 -6.30
CA ASN A 153 18.87 14.92 -5.44
C ASN A 153 19.17 14.13 -4.16
N SER A 154 20.24 13.35 -4.18
CA SER A 154 20.63 12.45 -3.10
C SER A 154 22.15 12.49 -2.90
N SER A 155 22.60 12.56 -1.65
CA SER A 155 24.01 12.58 -1.27
C SER A 155 24.63 11.19 -1.12
N GLY A 156 23.84 10.13 -1.18
CA GLY A 156 24.26 8.73 -1.03
C GLY A 156 23.08 7.77 -0.97
N PRO A 157 23.33 6.45 -1.03
CA PRO A 157 22.25 5.46 -1.05
C PRO A 157 21.39 5.50 0.21
N HIS A 158 20.08 5.69 0.03
CA HIS A 158 19.08 5.68 1.11
C HIS A 158 17.66 5.49 0.55
N LEU A 159 16.70 5.31 1.43
CA LEU A 159 15.29 5.51 1.15
C LEU A 159 14.85 6.82 1.82
N HIS A 160 14.35 7.77 1.04
CA HIS A 160 13.57 8.90 1.55
C HIS A 160 12.12 8.46 1.71
N PHE A 161 11.54 8.66 2.88
CA PHE A 161 10.18 8.23 3.22
C PHE A 161 9.36 9.35 3.83
N GLU A 162 8.14 9.54 3.32
CA GLU A 162 7.20 10.53 3.86
C GLU A 162 5.87 9.89 4.23
N ILE A 163 5.24 10.45 5.27
CA ILE A 163 3.81 10.30 5.54
C ILE A 163 3.13 11.63 5.20
N ARG A 164 2.06 11.57 4.40
CA ARG A 164 1.39 12.75 3.86
C ARG A 164 -0.10 12.75 4.15
N ARG A 165 -0.71 13.94 4.14
CA ARG A 165 -2.17 14.15 4.23
C ARG A 165 -2.85 14.13 2.86
N THR A 166 -2.11 14.39 1.80
CA THR A 166 -2.55 14.33 0.40
C THR A 166 -1.53 13.57 -0.45
N ALA A 167 -1.87 13.27 -1.71
CA ALA A 167 -0.95 12.66 -2.65
C ALA A 167 0.19 13.59 -3.10
N ASN A 168 0.11 14.90 -2.83
CA ASN A 168 1.01 15.91 -3.36
C ASN A 168 2.05 16.35 -2.35
N TYR A 169 3.15 16.91 -2.87
CA TYR A 169 4.19 17.57 -2.09
C TYR A 169 3.62 18.66 -1.15
N GLY A 170 4.32 18.92 -0.05
CA GLY A 170 3.96 19.98 0.90
C GLY A 170 2.91 19.58 1.95
N SER A 171 2.48 18.32 2.00
CA SER A 171 1.50 17.83 2.96
C SER A 171 2.07 16.78 3.94
N ALA A 172 3.40 16.69 4.03
CA ALA A 172 4.09 15.73 4.89
C ALA A 172 3.97 16.09 6.37
N ILE A 173 3.98 15.05 7.19
CA ILE A 173 4.07 15.09 8.65
C ILE A 173 5.22 14.20 9.08
N ASP A 174 5.70 14.34 10.32
CA ASP A 174 6.80 13.54 10.86
C ASP A 174 6.53 12.04 10.72
N PRO A 175 7.30 11.33 9.84
CA PRO A 175 7.08 9.91 9.59
C PRO A 175 7.45 9.03 10.79
N VAL A 176 8.49 9.40 11.55
CA VAL A 176 8.94 8.64 12.73
C VAL A 176 7.92 8.74 13.84
N ALA A 177 7.45 9.94 14.16
CA ALA A 177 6.40 10.13 15.15
C ALA A 177 5.12 9.38 14.75
N PHE A 178 4.74 9.44 13.45
CA PHE A 178 3.58 8.72 12.95
C PHE A 178 3.73 7.20 13.07
N LEU A 179 4.85 6.62 12.63
CA LEU A 179 5.09 5.18 12.70
C LEU A 179 5.10 4.68 14.14
N ARG A 180 5.77 5.42 15.05
CA ARG A 180 5.77 5.09 16.50
C ARG A 180 4.36 5.11 17.09
N ALA A 181 3.53 6.09 16.74
CA ALA A 181 2.11 6.13 17.14
C ALA A 181 1.28 4.96 16.57
N LYS A 182 1.77 4.28 15.52
CA LYS A 182 1.20 3.04 14.96
C LYS A 182 1.81 1.76 15.53
N GLY A 183 2.67 1.87 16.53
CA GLY A 183 3.30 0.73 17.21
C GLY A 183 4.55 0.18 16.49
N VAL A 184 5.06 0.88 15.47
CA VAL A 184 6.30 0.49 14.79
C VAL A 184 7.50 1.01 15.60
N ARG A 185 8.50 0.17 15.78
CA ARG A 185 9.77 0.54 16.44
C ARG A 185 10.74 1.08 15.39
N VAL A 186 10.74 2.40 15.22
CA VAL A 186 11.63 3.14 14.32
C VAL A 186 12.72 3.82 15.09
#